data_385e29537217ffb406eadb1043e03649
#
_entry.id   385e29537217ffb406eadb1043e03649
#
_cell.length_a   1.000
_cell.length_b   1.000
_cell.length_c   1.000
_cell.angle_alpha   90.00
_cell.angle_beta   90.00
_cell.angle_gamma   90.00
#
_symmetry.space_group_name_H-M   'P 1'
#
loop_
_entity.id
_entity.type
_entity.pdbx_description
1 polymer ?
#
loop_
_entity_poly.entity_id
_entity_poly.type
_entity_poly.pdbx_seq_one_letter_code
_entity_poly.pdbx_strand_id
1 'polypeptide(L)'
;MRNALIVGINNYPGHELNCCVNDANEVARLLEYNKDESRNFSIIKLLDEQATYDNILDKLTKVFNDDSDVSLFYFSGHGYDDKNDGKICTIDYKSQHYGIPFRTILEHIRESKCKNKIIILDCCHAGKLGNFSMIGDATILECGTTILTACNTCESAIETNGHGLFTKLLIDALEGGASDIFGRITPGSIYSYIDSSLGSFDQRPLFKSHVQSFVTLRVANEKMSFVEMRTLMKLFSNEKATFQLNPSYEPTNYPGSKEIGKEDLKKPYFQENNGKIFGLLQKATSNGLVRPSNEKHMFYAAMNSDTCELTAIGKHYWWLAKNKII
;
A
#
# COMPACT_ATOMS: atom_id res chain seq x y z
N MET A 1 -13.80 -7.70 12.34
CA MET A 1 -14.27 -8.10 10.98
C MET A 1 -13.86 -7.04 9.98
N ARG A 2 -13.60 -7.41 8.71
CA ARG A 2 -13.17 -6.45 7.66
C ARG A 2 -14.11 -6.58 6.48
N ASN A 3 -14.79 -5.52 6.11
CA ASN A 3 -15.81 -5.52 5.06
C ASN A 3 -15.49 -4.48 3.99
N ALA A 4 -15.76 -4.80 2.71
CA ALA A 4 -15.60 -3.84 1.63
C ALA A 4 -16.79 -3.87 0.65
N LEU A 5 -17.24 -2.70 0.25
CA LEU A 5 -18.12 -2.49 -0.89
C LEU A 5 -17.28 -1.99 -2.07
N ILE A 6 -17.33 -2.73 -3.16
CA ILE A 6 -16.58 -2.44 -4.39
C ILE A 6 -17.58 -2.22 -5.51
N VAL A 7 -17.54 -1.04 -6.12
CA VAL A 7 -18.47 -0.62 -7.18
C VAL A 7 -17.71 -0.27 -8.44
N GLY A 8 -18.13 -0.80 -9.59
CA GLY A 8 -17.59 -0.47 -10.90
C GLY A 8 -18.69 -0.37 -11.94
N ILE A 9 -18.76 0.74 -12.68
CA ILE A 9 -19.82 0.99 -13.65
C ILE A 9 -19.21 1.39 -14.99
N ASN A 10 -19.44 0.57 -16.02
CA ASN A 10 -19.09 0.84 -17.41
C ASN A 10 -20.29 1.30 -18.24
N ASN A 11 -21.45 0.64 -18.08
CA ASN A 11 -22.56 0.67 -19.02
C ASN A 11 -23.51 1.85 -18.81
N TYR A 12 -23.00 3.06 -18.59
CA TYR A 12 -23.83 4.26 -18.51
C TYR A 12 -24.50 4.55 -19.86
N PRO A 13 -25.85 4.66 -19.94
CA PRO A 13 -26.54 4.90 -21.20
C PRO A 13 -26.05 6.18 -21.90
N GLY A 14 -25.39 6.03 -23.07
CA GLY A 14 -24.85 7.13 -23.87
C GLY A 14 -23.56 7.78 -23.34
N HIS A 15 -22.98 7.23 -22.28
CA HIS A 15 -21.73 7.71 -21.65
C HIS A 15 -20.89 6.54 -21.13
N GLU A 16 -20.72 5.51 -21.96
CA GLU A 16 -20.07 4.27 -21.60
C GLU A 16 -18.60 4.49 -21.23
N LEU A 17 -18.12 3.71 -20.24
CA LEU A 17 -16.71 3.59 -19.83
C LEU A 17 -16.22 2.18 -20.10
N ASN A 18 -14.89 1.97 -20.14
CA ASN A 18 -14.34 0.66 -20.53
C ASN A 18 -13.61 -0.08 -19.39
N CYS A 19 -13.13 0.62 -18.37
CA CYS A 19 -12.19 0.06 -17.40
C CYS A 19 -12.77 -0.17 -16.00
N CYS A 20 -13.86 0.50 -15.63
CA CYS A 20 -14.31 0.57 -14.22
C CYS A 20 -14.74 -0.77 -13.65
N VAL A 21 -15.37 -1.65 -14.45
CA VAL A 21 -15.71 -3.02 -14.04
C VAL A 21 -14.46 -3.86 -13.84
N ASN A 22 -13.47 -3.73 -14.72
CA ASN A 22 -12.18 -4.41 -14.59
C ASN A 22 -11.42 -3.93 -13.35
N ASP A 23 -11.39 -2.63 -13.13
CA ASP A 23 -10.81 -1.98 -11.94
C ASP A 23 -11.43 -2.53 -10.65
N ALA A 24 -12.75 -2.54 -10.57
CA ALA A 24 -13.49 -3.05 -9.42
C ALA A 24 -13.20 -4.54 -9.17
N ASN A 25 -13.12 -5.36 -10.21
CA ASN A 25 -12.81 -6.78 -10.10
C ASN A 25 -11.40 -7.00 -9.55
N GLU A 26 -10.41 -6.26 -10.05
CA GLU A 26 -9.03 -6.45 -9.65
C GLU A 26 -8.77 -5.93 -8.22
N VAL A 27 -9.33 -4.78 -7.86
CA VAL A 27 -9.27 -4.27 -6.49
C VAL A 27 -9.95 -5.25 -5.52
N ALA A 28 -11.12 -5.81 -5.88
CA ALA A 28 -11.79 -6.83 -5.07
C ALA A 28 -10.92 -8.07 -4.87
N ARG A 29 -10.33 -8.62 -5.94
CA ARG A 29 -9.43 -9.78 -5.90
C ARG A 29 -8.25 -9.56 -4.95
N LEU A 30 -7.62 -8.39 -5.02
CA LEU A 30 -6.46 -8.07 -4.19
C LEU A 30 -6.82 -7.84 -2.73
N LEU A 31 -8.01 -7.29 -2.44
CA LEU A 31 -8.45 -7.05 -1.07
C LEU A 31 -9.03 -8.30 -0.39
N GLU A 32 -9.57 -9.25 -1.15
CA GLU A 32 -10.21 -10.44 -0.58
C GLU A 32 -9.22 -11.34 0.16
N TYR A 33 -7.96 -11.46 -0.33
CA TYR A 33 -6.93 -12.29 0.27
C TYR A 33 -5.60 -11.54 0.40
N ASN A 34 -4.87 -11.82 1.47
CA ASN A 34 -3.47 -11.49 1.60
C ASN A 34 -2.62 -12.37 0.65
N LYS A 35 -1.35 -12.07 0.51
CA LYS A 35 -0.45 -12.83 -0.38
C LYS A 35 -0.18 -14.26 0.11
N ASP A 36 -0.31 -14.52 1.40
CA ASP A 36 -0.22 -15.84 2.03
C ASP A 36 -1.54 -16.64 1.94
N GLU A 37 -2.49 -16.18 1.11
CA GLU A 37 -3.83 -16.77 0.92
C GLU A 37 -4.74 -16.69 2.16
N SER A 38 -4.32 -16.04 3.24
CA SER A 38 -5.19 -15.76 4.37
C SER A 38 -6.30 -14.81 3.97
N ARG A 39 -7.54 -15.06 4.44
CA ARG A 39 -8.68 -14.22 4.15
C ARG A 39 -8.51 -12.84 4.78
N ASN A 40 -8.80 -11.79 4.00
CA ASN A 40 -8.60 -10.42 4.42
C ASN A 40 -9.95 -9.68 4.51
N PHE A 41 -10.57 -9.24 3.40
CA PHE A 41 -11.88 -8.61 3.42
C PHE A 41 -13.01 -9.55 3.00
N SER A 42 -14.19 -9.36 3.60
CA SER A 42 -15.46 -9.84 3.05
C SER A 42 -15.93 -8.82 2.02
N ILE A 43 -16.01 -9.23 0.76
CA ILE A 43 -16.29 -8.34 -0.37
C ILE A 43 -17.77 -8.39 -0.77
N ILE A 44 -18.40 -7.22 -0.92
CA ILE A 44 -19.66 -7.03 -1.65
C ILE A 44 -19.31 -6.29 -2.93
N LYS A 45 -19.65 -6.85 -4.08
CA LYS A 45 -19.42 -6.25 -5.40
C LYS A 45 -20.74 -5.84 -6.03
N LEU A 46 -20.78 -4.61 -6.57
CA LEU A 46 -21.89 -4.12 -7.41
C LEU A 46 -21.29 -3.64 -8.74
N LEU A 47 -21.67 -4.31 -9.82
CA LEU A 47 -21.17 -4.02 -11.17
C LEU A 47 -22.33 -3.64 -12.08
N ASP A 48 -22.11 -2.63 -12.90
CA ASP A 48 -23.07 -2.14 -13.93
C ASP A 48 -24.52 -2.08 -13.41
N GLU A 49 -25.41 -2.88 -13.91
CA GLU A 49 -26.86 -2.86 -13.63
C GLU A 49 -27.18 -3.07 -12.14
N GLN A 50 -26.26 -3.64 -11.35
CA GLN A 50 -26.42 -3.80 -9.91
C GLN A 50 -26.14 -2.51 -9.13
N ALA A 51 -25.42 -1.57 -9.73
CA ALA A 51 -24.94 -0.35 -9.08
C ALA A 51 -25.98 0.78 -9.16
N THR A 52 -27.21 0.50 -8.73
CA THR A 52 -28.29 1.48 -8.59
C THR A 52 -28.13 2.33 -7.35
N TYR A 53 -28.78 3.50 -7.32
CA TYR A 53 -28.75 4.43 -6.18
C TYR A 53 -29.09 3.72 -4.86
N ASP A 54 -30.25 3.06 -4.82
CA ASP A 54 -30.74 2.39 -3.62
C ASP A 54 -29.86 1.21 -3.20
N ASN A 55 -29.38 0.43 -4.18
CA ASN A 55 -28.56 -0.74 -3.88
C ASN A 55 -27.18 -0.35 -3.33
N ILE A 56 -26.56 0.71 -3.88
CA ILE A 56 -25.28 1.21 -3.34
C ILE A 56 -25.46 1.69 -1.90
N LEU A 57 -26.53 2.49 -1.59
CA LEU A 57 -26.78 2.98 -0.23
C LEU A 57 -27.09 1.85 0.76
N ASP A 58 -27.89 0.86 0.36
CA ASP A 58 -28.20 -0.33 1.19
C ASP A 58 -26.89 -1.08 1.55
N LYS A 59 -26.03 -1.33 0.58
CA LYS A 59 -24.78 -2.04 0.81
C LYS A 59 -23.74 -1.19 1.54
N LEU A 60 -23.72 0.12 1.29
CA LEU A 60 -22.88 1.06 2.04
C LEU A 60 -23.24 1.02 3.53
N THR A 61 -24.54 1.16 3.85
CA THR A 61 -25.06 1.05 5.22
C THR A 61 -24.67 -0.29 5.85
N LYS A 62 -24.83 -1.39 5.11
CA LYS A 62 -24.47 -2.73 5.61
C LYS A 62 -22.98 -2.87 5.91
N VAL A 63 -22.10 -2.37 5.03
CA VAL A 63 -20.64 -2.47 5.18
C VAL A 63 -20.15 -1.59 6.34
N PHE A 64 -20.74 -0.43 6.53
CA PHE A 64 -20.31 0.53 7.56
C PHE A 64 -21.11 0.45 8.87
N ASN A 65 -22.15 -0.34 8.96
CA ASN A 65 -23.04 -0.39 10.15
C ASN A 65 -22.63 -1.40 11.23
N ASP A 66 -21.73 -2.33 10.93
CA ASP A 66 -21.34 -3.38 11.85
C ASP A 66 -20.17 -2.95 12.75
N ASP A 67 -19.94 -3.68 13.86
CA ASP A 67 -18.75 -3.58 14.73
C ASP A 67 -17.48 -4.06 14.00
N SER A 68 -17.30 -3.64 12.73
CA SER A 68 -16.14 -4.00 11.95
C SER A 68 -14.90 -3.20 12.38
N ASP A 69 -13.74 -3.84 12.33
CA ASP A 69 -12.48 -3.15 12.57
C ASP A 69 -12.10 -2.25 11.40
N VAL A 70 -12.45 -2.67 10.18
CA VAL A 70 -12.16 -1.95 8.94
C VAL A 70 -13.34 -2.06 7.98
N SER A 71 -13.85 -0.94 7.50
CA SER A 71 -14.81 -0.86 6.41
C SER A 71 -14.25 -0.04 5.26
N LEU A 72 -14.36 -0.55 4.03
CA LEU A 72 -13.84 0.09 2.84
C LEU A 72 -14.93 0.26 1.80
N PHE A 73 -14.99 1.44 1.20
CA PHE A 73 -15.78 1.74 0.02
C PHE A 73 -14.85 2.12 -1.13
N TYR A 74 -14.92 1.37 -2.24
CA TYR A 74 -14.26 1.67 -3.50
C TYR A 74 -15.29 1.91 -4.59
N PHE A 75 -15.07 2.94 -5.39
CA PHE A 75 -15.91 3.28 -6.55
C PHE A 75 -15.04 3.63 -7.75
N SER A 76 -15.35 3.04 -8.92
CA SER A 76 -14.82 3.43 -10.23
C SER A 76 -15.98 3.66 -11.19
N GLY A 77 -16.07 4.86 -11.77
CA GLY A 77 -17.17 5.27 -12.62
C GLY A 77 -17.21 6.78 -12.87
N HIS A 78 -18.31 7.27 -13.44
CA HIS A 78 -18.50 8.71 -13.60
C HIS A 78 -18.72 9.44 -12.28
N GLY A 79 -18.12 10.62 -12.19
CA GLY A 79 -18.41 11.61 -11.17
C GLY A 79 -19.05 12.85 -11.79
N TYR A 80 -19.93 13.51 -11.05
CA TYR A 80 -20.61 14.73 -11.46
C TYR A 80 -20.47 15.82 -10.38
N ASP A 81 -20.37 17.07 -10.81
CA ASP A 81 -20.30 18.24 -9.96
C ASP A 81 -21.40 19.24 -10.32
N ASP A 82 -22.29 19.55 -9.40
CA ASP A 82 -23.37 20.50 -9.57
C ASP A 82 -23.09 21.88 -8.94
N LYS A 83 -21.83 22.22 -8.70
CA LYS A 83 -21.32 23.44 -8.03
C LYS A 83 -21.54 23.46 -6.51
N ASN A 84 -22.47 22.69 -5.97
CA ASN A 84 -22.78 22.64 -4.54
C ASN A 84 -22.24 21.38 -3.90
N ASP A 85 -22.26 20.25 -4.62
CA ASP A 85 -21.85 18.95 -4.14
C ASP A 85 -21.37 18.04 -5.29
N GLY A 86 -20.25 17.36 -5.13
CA GLY A 86 -19.85 16.30 -6.04
C GLY A 86 -20.67 15.04 -5.77
N LYS A 87 -20.84 14.21 -6.79
CA LYS A 87 -21.64 12.98 -6.75
C LYS A 87 -20.90 11.84 -7.44
N ILE A 88 -21.09 10.61 -6.97
CA ILE A 88 -20.85 9.43 -7.78
C ILE A 88 -22.09 9.17 -8.64
N CYS A 89 -21.91 8.96 -9.93
CA CYS A 89 -23.02 8.63 -10.82
C CYS A 89 -23.41 7.16 -10.66
N THR A 90 -24.69 6.88 -10.49
CA THR A 90 -25.24 5.51 -10.44
C THR A 90 -25.73 5.07 -11.81
N ILE A 91 -25.89 3.77 -12.06
CA ILE A 91 -26.33 3.26 -13.37
C ILE A 91 -27.75 3.74 -13.76
N ASP A 92 -28.61 3.96 -12.78
CA ASP A 92 -29.99 4.41 -12.91
C ASP A 92 -30.16 5.93 -12.83
N TYR A 93 -29.07 6.70 -13.07
CA TYR A 93 -29.12 8.16 -13.05
C TYR A 93 -30.19 8.70 -14.03
N LYS A 94 -30.93 9.72 -13.58
CA LYS A 94 -31.96 10.41 -14.37
C LYS A 94 -31.71 11.92 -14.27
N SER A 95 -32.28 12.68 -15.19
CA SER A 95 -32.12 14.13 -15.28
C SER A 95 -32.40 14.94 -13.99
N GLN A 96 -33.03 14.33 -13.01
CA GLN A 96 -33.31 14.95 -11.70
C GLN A 96 -32.48 14.34 -10.55
N HIS A 97 -31.82 13.19 -10.75
CA HIS A 97 -31.00 12.50 -9.75
C HIS A 97 -29.72 11.95 -10.40
N TYR A 98 -28.68 12.81 -10.49
CA TYR A 98 -27.42 12.46 -11.14
C TYR A 98 -26.52 11.50 -10.33
N GLY A 99 -27.04 10.86 -9.29
CA GLY A 99 -26.29 9.92 -8.48
C GLY A 99 -26.26 10.27 -6.99
N ILE A 100 -25.37 9.64 -6.23
CA ILE A 100 -25.28 9.79 -4.77
C ILE A 100 -24.35 10.95 -4.42
N PRO A 101 -24.85 11.98 -3.72
CA PRO A 101 -24.01 13.07 -3.24
C PRO A 101 -22.90 12.56 -2.32
N PHE A 102 -21.72 13.13 -2.40
CA PHE A 102 -20.62 12.80 -1.49
C PHE A 102 -20.97 13.04 -0.03
N ARG A 103 -21.80 14.08 0.23
CA ARG A 103 -22.33 14.34 1.57
C ARG A 103 -23.10 13.13 2.11
N THR A 104 -23.98 12.55 1.31
CA THR A 104 -24.78 11.37 1.71
C THR A 104 -23.87 10.19 2.05
N ILE A 105 -22.81 9.96 1.26
CA ILE A 105 -21.82 8.92 1.56
C ILE A 105 -21.14 9.20 2.91
N LEU A 106 -20.71 10.45 3.15
CA LEU A 106 -20.05 10.83 4.40
C LEU A 106 -20.99 10.75 5.61
N GLU A 107 -22.29 11.05 5.45
CA GLU A 107 -23.30 10.92 6.50
C GLU A 107 -23.45 9.45 6.92
N HIS A 108 -23.59 8.52 5.98
CA HIS A 108 -23.64 7.08 6.29
C HIS A 108 -22.37 6.60 7.00
N ILE A 109 -21.22 7.09 6.58
CA ILE A 109 -19.91 6.74 7.19
C ILE A 109 -19.79 7.35 8.59
N ARG A 110 -20.30 8.55 8.82
CA ARG A 110 -20.31 9.22 10.12
C ARG A 110 -21.11 8.45 11.16
N GLU A 111 -22.25 7.91 10.78
CA GLU A 111 -23.11 7.13 11.67
C GLU A 111 -22.52 5.75 12.03
N SER A 112 -21.48 5.33 11.30
CA SER A 112 -20.84 4.02 11.48
C SER A 112 -20.03 3.93 12.77
N LYS A 113 -20.14 2.79 13.45
CA LYS A 113 -19.31 2.41 14.61
C LYS A 113 -17.95 1.82 14.22
N CYS A 114 -17.68 1.63 12.93
CA CYS A 114 -16.42 1.08 12.43
C CYS A 114 -15.23 1.94 12.85
N LYS A 115 -14.16 1.31 13.34
CA LYS A 115 -12.96 2.00 13.82
C LYS A 115 -12.13 2.63 12.70
N ASN A 116 -12.04 1.95 11.56
CA ASN A 116 -11.25 2.39 10.40
C ASN A 116 -12.13 2.41 9.15
N LYS A 117 -12.43 3.61 8.69
CA LYS A 117 -13.34 3.90 7.57
C LYS A 117 -12.52 4.38 6.40
N ILE A 118 -12.54 3.67 5.28
CA ILE A 118 -11.70 3.95 4.12
C ILE A 118 -12.57 4.17 2.92
N ILE A 119 -12.35 5.28 2.21
CA ILE A 119 -13.04 5.66 0.99
C ILE A 119 -12.00 5.82 -0.10
N ILE A 120 -12.15 5.10 -1.20
CA ILE A 120 -11.30 5.21 -2.38
C ILE A 120 -12.19 5.47 -3.58
N LEU A 121 -12.01 6.63 -4.24
CA LEU A 121 -12.84 7.02 -5.39
C LEU A 121 -11.98 7.27 -6.62
N ASP A 122 -12.22 6.50 -7.66
CA ASP A 122 -11.70 6.69 -9.00
C ASP A 122 -12.79 7.24 -9.92
N CYS A 123 -13.06 8.53 -9.79
CA CYS A 123 -14.01 9.24 -10.63
C CYS A 123 -13.64 10.73 -10.75
N CYS A 124 -14.10 11.37 -11.83
CA CYS A 124 -13.94 12.80 -12.02
C CYS A 124 -14.56 13.58 -10.83
N HIS A 125 -13.97 14.71 -10.48
CA HIS A 125 -14.44 15.59 -9.39
C HIS A 125 -14.41 14.98 -7.97
N ALA A 126 -13.91 13.76 -7.79
CA ALA A 126 -13.81 13.11 -6.49
C ALA A 126 -12.97 13.91 -5.47
N GLY A 127 -12.02 14.72 -5.93
CA GLY A 127 -11.23 15.61 -5.06
C GLY A 127 -12.06 16.62 -4.28
N LYS A 128 -13.29 16.91 -4.71
CA LYS A 128 -14.21 17.76 -3.94
C LYS A 128 -14.73 17.08 -2.68
N LEU A 129 -14.72 15.75 -2.58
CA LEU A 129 -15.08 15.05 -1.36
C LEU A 129 -14.32 15.56 -0.12
N GLY A 130 -13.15 16.10 -0.36
CA GLY A 130 -12.35 16.70 0.70
C GLY A 130 -12.56 18.17 0.95
N ASN A 131 -13.29 18.89 0.09
CA ASN A 131 -13.46 20.34 0.16
C ASN A 131 -14.84 20.75 0.66
N PHE A 132 -15.64 19.80 1.21
CA PHE A 132 -16.94 20.15 1.77
C PHE A 132 -16.82 21.03 2.99
N SER A 133 -17.11 22.30 2.75
CA SER A 133 -17.50 23.24 3.76
C SER A 133 -18.95 23.00 4.13
N MET A 134 -19.22 22.06 5.04
CA MET A 134 -20.54 22.00 5.67
C MET A 134 -20.74 23.11 6.69
N ILE A 135 -19.66 23.74 7.19
CA ILE A 135 -19.69 24.94 8.06
C ILE A 135 -18.32 25.62 7.93
N GLY A 136 -18.16 26.58 7.00
CA GLY A 136 -16.89 27.27 6.81
C GLY A 136 -15.77 26.33 6.30
N ASP A 137 -14.58 26.82 6.03
CA ASP A 137 -13.45 26.16 5.35
C ASP A 137 -12.87 24.87 6.03
N ALA A 138 -13.58 24.24 6.96
CA ALA A 138 -13.10 23.05 7.67
C ALA A 138 -13.96 21.82 7.38
N THR A 139 -13.47 20.90 6.56
CA THR A 139 -14.00 19.53 6.49
C THR A 139 -13.57 18.79 7.75
N ILE A 140 -14.47 18.60 8.69
CA ILE A 140 -14.21 17.78 9.88
C ILE A 140 -14.41 16.32 9.48
N LEU A 141 -13.31 15.58 9.31
CA LEU A 141 -13.37 14.13 9.18
C LEU A 141 -13.58 13.51 10.56
N GLU A 142 -14.49 12.56 10.65
CA GLU A 142 -14.63 11.72 11.83
C GLU A 142 -13.35 10.91 12.09
N CYS A 143 -13.06 10.68 13.37
CA CYS A 143 -11.90 9.87 13.76
C CYS A 143 -11.96 8.48 13.12
N GLY A 144 -10.84 7.99 12.66
CA GLY A 144 -10.72 6.72 11.96
C GLY A 144 -11.01 6.78 10.45
N THR A 145 -11.27 7.97 9.88
CA THR A 145 -11.60 8.11 8.46
C THR A 145 -10.38 8.43 7.60
N THR A 146 -10.24 7.73 6.48
CA THR A 146 -9.26 7.99 5.43
C THR A 146 -9.96 8.05 4.07
N ILE A 147 -9.65 9.09 3.30
CA ILE A 147 -10.16 9.33 1.95
C ILE A 147 -8.98 9.41 0.99
N LEU A 148 -9.04 8.65 -0.08
CA LEU A 148 -8.12 8.68 -1.19
C LEU A 148 -8.92 8.80 -2.49
N THR A 149 -8.65 9.80 -3.31
CA THR A 149 -9.38 10.01 -4.56
C THR A 149 -8.43 10.24 -5.72
N ALA A 150 -8.84 9.82 -6.92
CA ALA A 150 -8.24 10.29 -8.15
C ALA A 150 -8.36 11.82 -8.26
N CYS A 151 -7.64 12.44 -9.18
CA CYS A 151 -7.55 13.89 -9.27
C CYS A 151 -8.82 14.62 -9.68
N ASN A 152 -8.78 15.96 -9.53
CA ASN A 152 -9.90 16.92 -9.62
C ASN A 152 -10.25 17.43 -11.01
N THR A 153 -9.54 17.10 -12.10
CA THR A 153 -9.78 17.74 -13.40
C THR A 153 -10.22 16.78 -14.50
N CYS A 154 -11.06 17.36 -15.37
CA CYS A 154 -11.79 16.74 -16.47
C CYS A 154 -10.92 16.31 -17.67
N GLU A 155 -9.71 15.84 -17.48
CA GLU A 155 -8.98 15.23 -18.58
C GLU A 155 -9.31 13.75 -18.63
N SER A 156 -9.60 13.27 -19.82
CA SER A 156 -9.89 11.88 -20.15
C SER A 156 -8.94 10.98 -19.37
N ALA A 157 -9.48 10.10 -18.54
CA ALA A 157 -8.68 9.13 -17.81
C ALA A 157 -7.77 8.42 -18.81
N ILE A 158 -6.45 8.57 -18.64
CA ILE A 158 -5.48 7.84 -19.45
C ILE A 158 -5.68 6.37 -19.09
N GLU A 159 -6.27 5.62 -20.02
CA GLU A 159 -6.41 4.19 -19.89
C GLU A 159 -5.07 3.53 -20.20
N THR A 160 -4.55 2.78 -19.25
CA THR A 160 -3.30 2.03 -19.40
C THR A 160 -3.57 0.55 -19.12
N ASN A 161 -3.38 -0.30 -20.11
CA ASN A 161 -3.59 -1.76 -20.00
C ASN A 161 -4.99 -2.17 -19.50
N GLY A 162 -6.05 -1.46 -19.89
CA GLY A 162 -7.42 -1.78 -19.49
C GLY A 162 -7.80 -1.34 -18.08
N HIS A 163 -7.06 -0.40 -17.51
CA HIS A 163 -7.32 0.23 -16.20
C HIS A 163 -7.22 1.76 -16.30
N GLY A 164 -7.96 2.47 -15.47
CA GLY A 164 -7.71 3.89 -15.21
C GLY A 164 -6.36 4.07 -14.51
N LEU A 165 -5.63 5.16 -14.82
CA LEU A 165 -4.27 5.39 -14.30
C LEU A 165 -4.22 5.32 -12.77
N PHE A 166 -5.17 5.97 -12.08
CA PHE A 166 -5.20 5.95 -10.61
C PHE A 166 -5.38 4.53 -10.07
N THR A 167 -6.36 3.78 -10.59
CA THR A 167 -6.57 2.38 -10.15
C THR A 167 -5.44 1.47 -10.59
N LYS A 168 -4.80 1.68 -11.74
CA LYS A 168 -3.59 0.94 -12.10
C LYS A 168 -2.50 1.10 -11.04
N LEU A 169 -2.22 2.32 -10.61
CA LEU A 169 -1.24 2.59 -9.56
C LEU A 169 -1.68 2.04 -8.19
N LEU A 170 -2.98 2.07 -7.89
CA LEU A 170 -3.55 1.44 -6.69
C LEU A 170 -3.35 -0.08 -6.70
N ILE A 171 -3.57 -0.74 -7.84
CA ILE A 171 -3.32 -2.18 -8.04
C ILE A 171 -1.85 -2.49 -7.80
N ASP A 172 -0.92 -1.77 -8.44
CA ASP A 172 0.52 -1.96 -8.28
C ASP A 172 0.96 -1.77 -6.81
N ALA A 173 0.39 -0.77 -6.13
CA ALA A 173 0.61 -0.54 -4.72
C ALA A 173 0.14 -1.73 -3.86
N LEU A 174 -1.07 -2.25 -4.13
CA LEU A 174 -1.65 -3.40 -3.42
C LEU A 174 -0.96 -4.73 -3.75
N GLU A 175 -0.36 -4.89 -4.92
CA GLU A 175 0.45 -6.06 -5.28
C GLU A 175 1.79 -6.12 -4.53
N GLY A 176 2.21 -5.02 -3.92
CA GLY A 176 3.40 -4.96 -3.08
C GLY A 176 4.29 -3.74 -3.32
N GLY A 177 4.00 -2.92 -4.34
CA GLY A 177 4.77 -1.69 -4.63
C GLY A 177 4.83 -0.73 -3.45
N ALA A 178 3.74 -0.64 -2.68
CA ALA A 178 3.63 0.20 -1.48
C ALA A 178 3.94 -0.54 -0.17
N SER A 179 4.46 -1.78 -0.21
CA SER A 179 4.70 -2.56 0.99
C SER A 179 5.93 -2.10 1.78
N ASP A 180 5.81 -2.11 3.10
CA ASP A 180 6.98 -2.02 3.96
C ASP A 180 7.82 -3.33 3.92
N ILE A 181 8.87 -3.42 4.73
CA ILE A 181 9.77 -4.58 4.76
C ILE A 181 9.07 -5.86 5.24
N PHE A 182 7.99 -5.73 6.00
CA PHE A 182 7.16 -6.85 6.50
C PHE A 182 5.96 -7.15 5.59
N GLY A 183 5.91 -6.56 4.40
CA GLY A 183 4.83 -6.75 3.44
C GLY A 183 3.55 -5.96 3.73
N ARG A 184 3.51 -5.11 4.76
CA ARG A 184 2.30 -4.36 5.15
C ARG A 184 2.07 -3.18 4.22
N ILE A 185 0.84 -3.06 3.73
CA ILE A 185 0.38 -1.96 2.86
C ILE A 185 -0.70 -1.19 3.60
N THR A 186 -0.53 0.12 3.73
CA THR A 186 -1.43 1.03 4.43
C THR A 186 -1.98 2.09 3.49
N PRO A 187 -3.08 2.79 3.81
CA PRO A 187 -3.56 3.91 3.00
C PRO A 187 -2.49 4.98 2.76
N GLY A 188 -1.69 5.29 3.78
CA GLY A 188 -0.61 6.27 3.68
C GLY A 188 0.51 5.81 2.74
N SER A 189 0.90 4.53 2.79
CA SER A 189 1.92 3.99 1.88
C SER A 189 1.43 3.91 0.43
N ILE A 190 0.14 3.61 0.21
CA ILE A 190 -0.51 3.66 -1.11
C ILE A 190 -0.43 5.08 -1.67
N TYR A 191 -0.84 6.09 -0.89
CA TYR A 191 -0.77 7.47 -1.33
C TYR A 191 0.66 7.88 -1.72
N SER A 192 1.64 7.58 -0.87
CA SER A 192 3.06 7.88 -1.13
C SER A 192 3.56 7.21 -2.41
N TYR A 193 3.15 5.96 -2.65
CA TYR A 193 3.50 5.22 -3.86
C TYR A 193 2.91 5.88 -5.11
N ILE A 194 1.60 6.18 -5.09
CA ILE A 194 0.91 6.83 -6.22
C ILE A 194 1.53 8.21 -6.49
N ASP A 195 1.70 9.04 -5.45
CA ASP A 195 2.27 10.38 -5.57
C ASP A 195 3.67 10.38 -6.18
N SER A 196 4.53 9.44 -5.77
CA SER A 196 5.89 9.29 -6.32
C SER A 196 5.94 8.72 -7.73
N SER A 197 4.86 8.06 -8.18
CA SER A 197 4.75 7.48 -9.53
C SER A 197 4.26 8.48 -10.57
N LEU A 198 3.77 9.64 -10.17
CA LEU A 198 3.25 10.69 -11.04
C LEU A 198 4.32 11.73 -11.39
N GLY A 199 4.32 12.18 -12.64
CA GLY A 199 5.22 13.23 -13.13
C GLY A 199 4.92 14.61 -12.50
N SER A 200 5.82 15.58 -12.73
CA SER A 200 5.70 16.92 -12.15
C SER A 200 4.47 17.70 -12.63
N PHE A 201 3.92 17.35 -13.78
CA PHE A 201 2.75 17.99 -14.39
C PHE A 201 1.48 17.15 -14.28
N ASP A 202 1.58 15.92 -13.73
CA ASP A 202 0.42 15.07 -13.52
C ASP A 202 -0.40 15.56 -12.34
N GLN A 203 -1.68 15.28 -12.43
CA GLN A 203 -2.60 15.67 -11.37
C GLN A 203 -2.44 14.75 -10.17
N ARG A 204 -2.28 15.36 -8.98
CA ARG A 204 -2.06 14.65 -7.74
C ARG A 204 -3.37 14.10 -7.17
N PRO A 205 -3.37 12.86 -6.64
CA PRO A 205 -4.50 12.35 -5.90
C PRO A 205 -4.72 13.18 -4.63
N LEU A 206 -5.96 13.28 -4.19
CA LEU A 206 -6.26 13.85 -2.89
C LEU A 206 -6.17 12.76 -1.82
N PHE A 207 -5.49 13.07 -0.73
CA PHE A 207 -5.42 12.24 0.46
C PHE A 207 -5.81 13.05 1.68
N LYS A 208 -6.85 12.60 2.40
CA LYS A 208 -7.24 13.15 3.70
C LYS A 208 -7.40 12.04 4.70
N SER A 209 -6.88 12.25 5.91
CA SER A 209 -6.95 11.22 6.95
C SER A 209 -7.04 11.86 8.33
N HIS A 210 -7.92 11.30 9.17
CA HIS A 210 -8.02 11.61 10.59
C HIS A 210 -7.95 10.32 11.40
N VAL A 211 -6.74 9.78 11.56
CA VAL A 211 -6.47 8.50 12.23
C VAL A 211 -5.33 8.66 13.23
N GLN A 212 -5.33 7.84 14.29
CA GLN A 212 -4.19 7.75 15.21
C GLN A 212 -3.04 6.92 14.61
N SER A 213 -3.39 5.88 13.83
CA SER A 213 -2.44 5.05 13.09
C SER A 213 -3.12 4.48 11.85
N PHE A 214 -2.37 4.29 10.78
CA PHE A 214 -2.92 3.63 9.59
C PHE A 214 -3.09 2.14 9.82
N VAL A 215 -4.25 1.63 9.43
CA VAL A 215 -4.52 0.20 9.38
C VAL A 215 -3.81 -0.43 8.17
N THR A 216 -3.32 -1.65 8.34
CA THR A 216 -2.83 -2.45 7.20
C THR A 216 -4.01 -2.89 6.35
N LEU A 217 -4.07 -2.48 5.09
CA LEU A 217 -5.13 -2.89 4.15
C LEU A 217 -4.89 -4.28 3.58
N ARG A 218 -3.65 -4.60 3.30
CA ARG A 218 -3.23 -5.89 2.73
C ARG A 218 -1.80 -6.21 3.15
N VAL A 219 -1.50 -7.49 3.29
CA VAL A 219 -0.14 -7.98 3.46
C VAL A 219 0.31 -8.65 2.16
N ALA A 220 1.37 -8.08 1.54
CA ALA A 220 2.07 -8.64 0.40
C ALA A 220 3.21 -9.57 0.85
N ASN A 221 4.09 -9.99 -0.06
CA ASN A 221 5.29 -10.75 0.32
C ASN A 221 6.18 -9.93 1.25
N GLU A 222 6.52 -10.51 2.41
CA GLU A 222 7.52 -9.91 3.29
C GLU A 222 8.92 -10.02 2.67
N LYS A 223 9.69 -8.95 2.78
CA LYS A 223 11.10 -8.92 2.38
C LYS A 223 12.00 -9.49 3.47
N MET A 224 11.61 -9.32 4.71
CA MET A 224 12.22 -9.92 5.90
C MET A 224 11.16 -10.22 6.94
N SER A 225 11.26 -11.39 7.58
CA SER A 225 10.41 -11.74 8.71
C SER A 225 10.80 -10.99 9.99
N PHE A 226 9.88 -10.89 10.94
CA PHE A 226 10.19 -10.32 12.27
C PHE A 226 11.31 -11.07 13.00
N VAL A 227 11.41 -12.38 12.79
CA VAL A 227 12.48 -13.20 13.40
C VAL A 227 13.83 -12.85 12.79
N GLU A 228 13.92 -12.78 11.46
CA GLU A 228 15.14 -12.35 10.76
C GLU A 228 15.54 -10.94 11.16
N MET A 229 14.58 -10.00 11.23
CA MET A 229 14.85 -8.62 11.64
C MET A 229 15.42 -8.56 13.06
N ARG A 230 14.80 -9.23 14.04
CA ARG A 230 15.31 -9.27 15.41
C ARG A 230 16.68 -9.94 15.50
N THR A 231 16.92 -10.97 14.70
CA THR A 231 18.23 -11.67 14.66
C THR A 231 19.29 -10.75 14.08
N LEU A 232 19.00 -10.07 12.97
CA LEU A 232 19.88 -9.07 12.37
C LEU A 232 20.26 -7.97 13.36
N MET A 233 19.27 -7.38 14.06
CA MET A 233 19.52 -6.25 14.95
C MET A 233 20.36 -6.63 16.18
N LYS A 234 20.36 -7.89 16.61
CA LYS A 234 21.24 -8.39 17.67
C LYS A 234 22.72 -8.44 17.28
N LEU A 235 23.05 -8.43 15.99
CA LEU A 235 24.42 -8.39 15.51
C LEU A 235 25.10 -7.03 15.80
N PHE A 236 24.32 -5.98 16.02
CA PHE A 236 24.80 -4.62 16.25
C PHE A 236 24.52 -4.22 17.69
N SER A 237 25.58 -3.94 18.49
CA SER A 237 25.47 -3.55 19.90
C SER A 237 24.74 -2.22 20.10
N ASN A 238 24.86 -1.32 19.15
CA ASN A 238 24.17 -0.03 19.09
C ASN A 238 23.99 0.41 17.62
N GLU A 239 23.23 1.47 17.38
CA GLU A 239 22.93 1.98 16.04
C GLU A 239 24.14 2.46 15.21
N LYS A 240 25.27 2.73 15.86
CA LYS A 240 26.54 3.17 15.24
C LYS A 240 27.57 2.06 15.17
N ALA A 241 27.28 0.89 15.73
CA ALA A 241 28.21 -0.23 15.73
C ALA A 241 28.42 -0.77 14.32
N THR A 242 29.60 -1.25 14.05
CA THR A 242 29.95 -2.03 12.88
C THR A 242 29.99 -3.52 13.22
N PHE A 243 29.72 -4.37 12.26
CA PHE A 243 29.87 -5.82 12.39
C PHE A 243 31.10 -6.26 11.59
N GLN A 244 32.05 -6.94 12.27
CA GLN A 244 33.29 -7.40 11.67
C GLN A 244 33.04 -8.63 10.82
N LEU A 245 33.47 -8.60 9.59
CA LEU A 245 33.48 -9.73 8.65
C LEU A 245 34.90 -10.28 8.49
N ASN A 246 35.01 -11.48 7.96
CA ASN A 246 36.25 -12.09 7.53
C ASN A 246 35.96 -13.16 6.47
N PRO A 247 36.94 -13.75 5.76
CA PRO A 247 36.71 -14.65 4.66
C PRO A 247 35.90 -15.92 5.00
N SER A 248 35.76 -16.32 6.27
CA SER A 248 34.94 -17.47 6.65
C SER A 248 33.44 -17.24 6.52
N TYR A 249 32.99 -16.00 6.33
CA TYR A 249 31.58 -15.65 6.06
C TYR A 249 31.18 -15.93 4.62
N GLU A 250 32.13 -15.87 3.66
CA GLU A 250 31.85 -16.02 2.24
C GLU A 250 31.66 -17.48 1.82
N PRO A 251 30.46 -17.88 1.37
CA PRO A 251 30.13 -19.27 1.06
C PRO A 251 31.00 -19.88 -0.03
N THR A 252 31.55 -19.11 -0.95
CA THR A 252 32.37 -19.57 -2.07
C THR A 252 33.84 -19.70 -1.69
N ASN A 253 34.26 -19.24 -0.50
CA ASN A 253 35.64 -19.23 -0.06
C ASN A 253 36.07 -20.54 0.60
N TYR A 254 36.17 -21.61 -0.17
CA TYR A 254 36.64 -22.91 0.32
C TYR A 254 37.51 -23.63 -0.73
N PRO A 255 38.48 -24.48 -0.31
CA PRO A 255 39.27 -25.29 -1.23
C PRO A 255 38.39 -26.20 -2.08
N GLY A 256 38.45 -26.03 -3.39
CA GLY A 256 37.62 -26.78 -4.34
C GLY A 256 36.40 -25.99 -4.88
N SER A 257 36.17 -24.75 -4.44
CA SER A 257 35.22 -23.83 -5.08
C SER A 257 35.55 -23.66 -6.57
N LYS A 258 34.49 -23.58 -7.38
CA LYS A 258 34.61 -23.27 -8.83
C LYS A 258 34.31 -21.81 -9.13
N GLU A 259 33.86 -21.06 -8.13
CA GLU A 259 33.39 -19.68 -8.26
C GLU A 259 34.47 -18.66 -7.93
N ILE A 260 35.50 -19.07 -7.19
CA ILE A 260 36.67 -18.24 -6.83
C ILE A 260 37.94 -18.93 -7.36
N GLY A 261 38.87 -18.15 -7.91
CA GLY A 261 40.18 -18.63 -8.29
C GLY A 261 40.96 -19.16 -7.08
N LYS A 262 41.82 -20.18 -7.28
CA LYS A 262 42.60 -20.77 -6.17
C LYS A 262 43.49 -19.73 -5.49
N GLU A 263 44.00 -18.78 -6.26
CA GLU A 263 44.84 -17.65 -5.85
C GLU A 263 44.10 -16.62 -5.03
N ASP A 264 42.76 -16.53 -5.20
CA ASP A 264 41.91 -15.56 -4.49
C ASP A 264 41.35 -16.09 -3.17
N LEU A 265 41.53 -17.39 -2.89
CA LEU A 265 41.08 -18.00 -1.65
C LEU A 265 41.85 -17.42 -0.45
N LYS A 266 41.11 -17.05 0.59
CA LYS A 266 41.67 -16.43 1.80
C LYS A 266 41.31 -17.22 3.06
N LYS A 267 42.25 -17.33 4.00
CA LYS A 267 41.97 -17.86 5.32
C LYS A 267 41.39 -16.79 6.24
N PRO A 268 40.47 -17.15 7.17
CA PRO A 268 39.92 -18.49 7.40
C PRO A 268 38.94 -18.87 6.29
N TYR A 269 38.90 -20.16 5.91
CA TYR A 269 37.95 -20.65 4.94
C TYR A 269 36.52 -20.66 5.49
N PHE A 270 35.57 -20.78 4.57
CA PHE A 270 34.13 -20.77 4.85
C PHE A 270 33.72 -21.67 6.04
N GLN A 271 32.84 -21.12 6.88
CA GLN A 271 32.21 -21.79 8.01
C GLN A 271 30.70 -21.64 7.93
N GLU A 272 29.96 -22.74 8.02
CA GLU A 272 28.51 -22.77 7.82
C GLU A 272 27.74 -21.78 8.73
N ASN A 273 28.13 -21.68 10.02
CA ASN A 273 27.48 -20.75 10.95
C ASN A 273 27.69 -19.28 10.55
N ASN A 274 28.88 -18.94 10.10
CA ASN A 274 29.18 -17.59 9.58
C ASN A 274 28.44 -17.34 8.27
N GLY A 275 28.33 -18.35 7.41
CA GLY A 275 27.56 -18.27 6.17
C GLY A 275 26.07 -17.97 6.39
N LYS A 276 25.45 -18.54 7.42
CA LYS A 276 24.06 -18.22 7.80
C LYS A 276 23.89 -16.76 8.20
N ILE A 277 24.83 -16.23 9.00
CA ILE A 277 24.85 -14.82 9.38
C ILE A 277 25.08 -13.95 8.14
N PHE A 278 25.99 -14.35 7.27
CA PHE A 278 26.30 -13.61 6.06
C PHE A 278 25.11 -13.55 5.09
N GLY A 279 24.40 -14.65 4.90
CA GLY A 279 23.16 -14.68 4.12
C GLY A 279 22.10 -13.71 4.67
N LEU A 280 21.97 -13.60 5.99
CA LEU A 280 21.09 -12.60 6.61
C LEU A 280 21.56 -11.16 6.35
N LEU A 281 22.86 -10.91 6.44
CA LEU A 281 23.45 -9.60 6.15
C LEU A 281 23.32 -9.23 4.67
N GLN A 282 23.50 -10.19 3.74
CA GLN A 282 23.26 -9.98 2.30
C GLN A 282 21.80 -9.65 2.01
N LYS A 283 20.86 -10.40 2.61
CA LYS A 283 19.42 -10.11 2.50
C LYS A 283 19.09 -8.71 3.05
N ALA A 284 19.69 -8.33 4.15
CA ALA A 284 19.55 -6.99 4.74
C ALA A 284 20.14 -5.90 3.84
N THR A 285 21.27 -6.16 3.17
CA THR A 285 21.87 -5.24 2.21
C THR A 285 21.00 -5.04 0.99
N SER A 286 20.45 -6.11 0.43
CA SER A 286 19.51 -6.05 -0.70
C SER A 286 18.22 -5.26 -0.38
N ASN A 287 17.87 -5.17 0.90
CA ASN A 287 16.73 -4.39 1.40
C ASN A 287 17.13 -3.02 1.99
N GLY A 288 18.37 -2.58 1.78
CA GLY A 288 18.84 -1.25 2.18
C GLY A 288 18.98 -1.03 3.69
N LEU A 289 19.05 -2.09 4.51
CA LEU A 289 19.18 -1.99 5.98
C LEU A 289 20.64 -1.96 6.44
N VAL A 290 21.51 -2.67 5.72
CA VAL A 290 22.94 -2.81 5.99
C VAL A 290 23.71 -2.43 4.73
N ARG A 291 24.92 -1.93 4.93
CA ARG A 291 25.86 -1.70 3.83
C ARG A 291 27.29 -2.05 4.28
N PRO A 292 28.18 -2.45 3.37
CA PRO A 292 29.59 -2.50 3.65
C PRO A 292 30.10 -1.12 4.10
N SER A 293 31.08 -1.07 4.98
CA SER A 293 31.63 0.20 5.49
C SER A 293 32.54 0.89 4.48
N ASN A 294 33.47 0.16 3.88
CA ASN A 294 34.49 0.71 2.97
C ASN A 294 34.45 0.06 1.57
N GLU A 295 33.76 -1.05 1.41
CA GLU A 295 33.68 -1.82 0.18
C GLU A 295 32.38 -1.54 -0.59
N LYS A 296 32.37 -1.88 -1.89
CA LYS A 296 31.16 -1.75 -2.73
C LYS A 296 30.16 -2.88 -2.54
N HIS A 297 30.64 -4.08 -2.19
CA HIS A 297 29.83 -5.30 -2.06
C HIS A 297 30.21 -6.10 -0.81
N MET A 298 29.22 -6.79 -0.23
CA MET A 298 29.42 -7.62 0.95
C MET A 298 30.47 -8.72 0.72
N PHE A 299 30.57 -9.26 -0.50
CA PHE A 299 31.62 -10.20 -0.88
C PHE A 299 33.01 -9.65 -0.56
N TYR A 300 33.35 -8.45 -1.05
CA TYR A 300 34.65 -7.84 -0.81
C TYR A 300 34.84 -7.48 0.66
N ALA A 301 33.79 -7.04 1.35
CA ALA A 301 33.88 -6.78 2.78
C ALA A 301 34.24 -8.05 3.58
N ALA A 302 33.68 -9.21 3.23
CA ALA A 302 34.06 -10.48 3.83
C ALA A 302 35.49 -10.88 3.46
N MET A 303 35.81 -10.89 2.17
CA MET A 303 37.12 -11.33 1.67
C MET A 303 38.30 -10.44 2.13
N ASN A 304 38.05 -9.17 2.36
CA ASN A 304 39.08 -8.20 2.82
C ASN A 304 39.05 -7.96 4.34
N SER A 305 38.24 -8.75 5.08
CA SER A 305 38.11 -8.62 6.54
C SER A 305 37.71 -7.21 6.96
N ASP A 306 36.80 -6.60 6.19
CA ASP A 306 36.21 -5.31 6.46
C ASP A 306 34.95 -5.45 7.32
N THR A 307 34.27 -4.35 7.57
CA THR A 307 33.07 -4.28 8.38
C THR A 307 31.81 -3.94 7.53
N CYS A 308 30.65 -4.18 8.11
CA CYS A 308 29.38 -3.61 7.62
C CYS A 308 28.67 -2.85 8.74
N GLU A 309 27.80 -1.94 8.36
CA GLU A 309 27.08 -1.03 9.25
C GLU A 309 25.62 -0.86 8.88
N LEU A 310 24.81 -0.40 9.83
CA LEU A 310 23.40 -0.07 9.60
C LEU A 310 23.28 1.22 8.79
N THR A 311 22.41 1.19 7.77
CA THR A 311 21.97 2.40 7.06
C THR A 311 21.02 3.24 7.94
N ALA A 312 20.57 4.40 7.47
CA ALA A 312 19.56 5.20 8.18
C ALA A 312 18.26 4.40 8.45
N ILE A 313 17.80 3.62 7.45
CA ILE A 313 16.64 2.72 7.62
C ILE A 313 16.98 1.59 8.59
N GLY A 314 18.16 0.99 8.51
CA GLY A 314 18.61 -0.04 9.43
C GLY A 314 18.65 0.44 10.88
N LYS A 315 19.13 1.66 11.13
CA LYS A 315 19.13 2.31 12.46
C LYS A 315 17.72 2.49 13.02
N HIS A 316 16.76 2.86 12.17
CA HIS A 316 15.36 2.95 12.57
C HIS A 316 14.83 1.58 13.04
N TYR A 317 15.04 0.52 12.26
CA TYR A 317 14.63 -0.84 12.64
C TYR A 317 15.38 -1.36 13.86
N TRP A 318 16.65 -0.99 14.04
CA TRP A 318 17.39 -1.30 15.26
C TRP A 318 16.72 -0.68 16.49
N TRP A 319 16.32 0.60 16.38
CA TRP A 319 15.60 1.30 17.44
C TRP A 319 14.26 0.63 17.76
N LEU A 320 13.48 0.25 16.73
CA LEU A 320 12.20 -0.46 16.89
C LEU A 320 12.40 -1.80 17.64
N ALA A 321 13.39 -2.59 17.25
CA ALA A 321 13.71 -3.86 17.88
C ALA A 321 14.19 -3.68 19.32
N LYS A 322 15.03 -2.67 19.58
CA LYS A 322 15.53 -2.34 20.91
C LYS A 322 14.42 -1.95 21.88
N ASN A 323 13.40 -1.25 21.38
CA ASN A 323 12.25 -0.83 22.16
C ASN A 323 11.10 -1.86 22.16
N LYS A 324 11.32 -3.06 21.63
CA LYS A 324 10.36 -4.16 21.59
C LYS A 324 9.05 -3.80 20.85
N ILE A 325 9.15 -2.95 19.85
CA ILE A 325 8.02 -2.58 18.98
C ILE A 325 7.85 -3.63 17.88
N ILE A 326 8.95 -4.28 17.50
CA ILE A 326 9.01 -5.38 16.53
C ILE A 326 9.76 -6.57 17.10
#